data_246b0d2727299c8289db008e0f4a9d49
#
_entry.id   246b0d2727299c8289db008e0f4a9d49
#
_cell.length_a   1.000
_cell.length_b   1.000
_cell.length_c   1.000
_cell.angle_alpha   90.00
_cell.angle_beta   90.00
_cell.angle_gamma   90.00
#
_symmetry.space_group_name_H-M   'P 1'
#
loop_
_entity.id
_entity.type
_entity.pdbx_description
1 polymer ?
#
loop_
_entity_poly.entity_id
_entity_poly.type
_entity_poly.pdbx_seq_one_letter_code
_entity_poly.pdbx_strand_id
1 'polypeptide(L)'
;MRRIASLLPALCLLSACSSKPVSPPLPPAPQSNASSLPQKTYVPWQGAQASGALTGDFANNPNAQRFIERMANEHGFDRRQLQGLFAQTERLDWVIRLMDQQAATYPGSYGPNGAWLRYRKKFITPDNVQNGVAFWNQYDADLQRASRTYGVPEEIIVGIIGVETRWGRVMGKTRIIDALATLAFDYPRRADYFADELEQFLLLSRKENDNPLALRGSYAGAMGYGQFMPSSFAKYAVDFDGDGHIDLWNPRDAIGSVANYFKQQGWRTGDIVAVPASGQAPSLDVGFETQYSIAALSSAGLRPQGSLGNHANASLLRLDMGRNYQYWYGLPNFYVITRYNHSTHYAMAVWKLGEAVDQARHGYAAKGN
;
A
#
# COMPACT_ATOMS: atom_id res chain seq x y z
N MET A 1 0.39 27.42 48.03
CA MET A 1 -0.93 27.77 48.61
C MET A 1 -1.63 28.73 47.68
N ARG A 2 -2.67 28.29 47.04
CA ARG A 2 -3.98 28.93 46.74
C ARG A 2 -4.62 28.17 45.60
N ARG A 3 -5.63 27.42 45.96
CA ARG A 3 -6.63 26.82 45.09
C ARG A 3 -7.55 27.93 44.60
N ILE A 4 -7.95 27.91 43.36
CA ILE A 4 -9.19 28.52 42.90
C ILE A 4 -9.90 27.57 41.93
N ALA A 5 -11.06 27.32 42.21
CA ALA A 5 -12.14 26.53 41.93
C ALA A 5 -12.79 26.74 40.55
N SER A 6 -13.43 25.67 40.15
CA SER A 6 -14.37 25.46 39.03
C SER A 6 -15.47 26.53 38.93
N LEU A 7 -15.87 26.83 37.68
CA LEU A 7 -17.23 27.27 37.34
C LEU A 7 -17.58 26.81 35.92
N LEU A 8 -18.48 25.83 35.84
CA LEU A 8 -19.29 25.53 34.64
C LEU A 8 -20.41 26.59 34.55
N PRO A 9 -20.87 26.93 33.38
CA PRO A 9 -22.28 27.28 33.20
C PRO A 9 -23.03 26.32 32.29
N ALA A 10 -24.27 26.24 32.68
CA ALA A 10 -25.38 25.38 32.33
C ALA A 10 -25.78 25.36 30.85
N LEU A 11 -26.29 24.20 30.53
CA LEU A 11 -27.02 23.76 29.35
C LEU A 11 -28.35 24.51 29.19
N CYS A 12 -28.60 25.13 28.05
CA CYS A 12 -29.93 25.49 27.59
C CYS A 12 -30.31 24.65 26.39
N LEU A 13 -31.20 23.70 26.61
CA LEU A 13 -31.90 22.92 25.58
C LEU A 13 -32.95 23.82 24.91
N LEU A 14 -32.81 24.07 23.62
CA LEU A 14 -33.87 24.55 22.74
C LEU A 14 -34.25 23.43 21.78
N SER A 15 -35.42 22.82 22.07
CA SER A 15 -36.11 21.88 21.20
C SER A 15 -36.64 22.63 19.97
N ALA A 16 -36.06 22.39 18.80
CA ALA A 16 -36.65 22.74 17.52
C ALA A 16 -37.20 21.47 16.87
N CYS A 17 -38.53 21.33 16.85
CA CYS A 17 -39.24 20.35 16.04
C CYS A 17 -38.99 20.66 14.56
N SER A 18 -38.18 19.87 13.88
CA SER A 18 -38.04 19.86 12.42
C SER A 18 -38.73 18.61 11.89
N SER A 19 -39.88 18.78 11.26
CA SER A 19 -40.60 17.76 10.51
C SER A 19 -39.74 17.33 9.28
N LYS A 20 -39.30 16.09 9.28
CA LYS A 20 -38.63 15.49 8.12
C LYS A 20 -39.64 15.26 7.01
N PRO A 21 -39.35 15.59 5.74
CA PRO A 21 -40.18 15.18 4.61
C PRO A 21 -40.15 13.65 4.47
N VAL A 22 -41.31 13.04 4.38
CA VAL A 22 -41.49 11.62 4.12
C VAL A 22 -41.16 11.36 2.66
N SER A 23 -40.09 10.63 2.42
CA SER A 23 -39.76 10.12 1.08
C SER A 23 -40.78 9.06 0.67
N PRO A 24 -41.17 9.01 -0.61
CA PRO A 24 -42.06 7.96 -1.12
C PRO A 24 -41.37 6.59 -1.02
N PRO A 25 -42.16 5.50 -0.81
CA PRO A 25 -41.62 4.16 -0.73
C PRO A 25 -40.91 3.75 -2.04
N LEU A 26 -39.69 3.23 -1.92
CA LEU A 26 -38.96 2.64 -3.02
C LEU A 26 -39.76 1.44 -3.62
N PRO A 27 -39.78 1.25 -4.93
CA PRO A 27 -40.36 0.08 -5.54
C PRO A 27 -39.66 -1.19 -5.03
N PRO A 28 -40.40 -2.32 -4.90
CA PRO A 28 -39.80 -3.58 -4.45
C PRO A 28 -38.65 -3.97 -5.36
N ALA A 29 -37.52 -4.33 -4.74
CA ALA A 29 -36.37 -4.84 -5.46
C ALA A 29 -36.77 -6.07 -6.28
N PRO A 30 -36.26 -6.24 -7.52
CA PRO A 30 -36.53 -7.45 -8.28
C PRO A 30 -36.05 -8.65 -7.49
N GLN A 31 -36.93 -9.63 -7.30
CA GLN A 31 -36.56 -10.91 -6.70
C GLN A 31 -35.51 -11.56 -7.61
N SER A 32 -34.26 -11.53 -7.18
CA SER A 32 -33.23 -12.31 -7.79
C SER A 32 -33.58 -13.78 -7.55
N ASN A 33 -33.86 -14.53 -8.61
CA ASN A 33 -33.74 -15.97 -8.56
C ASN A 33 -32.30 -16.28 -8.20
N ALA A 34 -32.07 -16.54 -6.92
CA ALA A 34 -30.81 -17.03 -6.43
C ALA A 34 -30.61 -18.43 -7.03
N SER A 35 -30.06 -18.49 -8.24
CA SER A 35 -29.35 -19.67 -8.70
C SER A 35 -28.28 -19.89 -7.62
N SER A 36 -28.40 -21.00 -6.90
CA SER A 36 -27.39 -21.45 -5.98
C SER A 36 -26.07 -21.54 -6.73
N LEU A 37 -25.19 -20.56 -6.50
CA LEU A 37 -23.79 -20.67 -6.94
C LEU A 37 -23.29 -22.00 -6.40
N PRO A 38 -22.61 -22.83 -7.20
CA PRO A 38 -22.05 -24.06 -6.71
C PRO A 38 -21.18 -23.73 -5.50
N GLN A 39 -21.52 -24.31 -4.32
CA GLN A 39 -20.66 -24.22 -3.16
C GLN A 39 -19.32 -24.80 -3.59
N LYS A 40 -18.29 -23.94 -3.71
CA LYS A 40 -16.91 -24.40 -3.89
C LYS A 40 -16.62 -25.35 -2.72
N THR A 41 -16.51 -26.64 -3.04
CA THR A 41 -16.12 -27.65 -2.07
C THR A 41 -14.69 -27.28 -1.64
N TYR A 42 -14.49 -26.99 -0.35
CA TYR A 42 -13.17 -26.73 0.19
C TYR A 42 -12.26 -27.92 -0.13
N VAL A 43 -11.26 -27.69 -0.95
CA VAL A 43 -10.19 -28.65 -1.21
C VAL A 43 -9.09 -28.34 -0.21
N PRO A 44 -8.70 -29.31 0.68
CA PRO A 44 -7.60 -29.13 1.58
C PRO A 44 -6.34 -28.70 0.84
N TRP A 45 -5.58 -27.75 1.38
CA TRP A 45 -4.36 -27.27 0.76
C TRP A 45 -3.44 -28.43 0.34
N GLN A 46 -3.14 -28.51 -0.94
CA GLN A 46 -2.21 -29.51 -1.45
C GLN A 46 -0.82 -29.28 -0.83
N GLY A 47 -0.26 -30.30 -0.21
CA GLY A 47 1.07 -30.26 0.41
C GLY A 47 1.10 -30.09 1.93
N ALA A 48 0.05 -29.62 2.59
CA ALA A 48 -0.02 -29.59 4.04
C ALA A 48 -0.66 -30.90 4.57
N GLN A 49 0.13 -31.87 4.96
CA GLN A 49 -0.38 -33.08 5.59
C GLN A 49 -0.88 -32.76 7.00
N ALA A 50 -2.10 -33.22 7.34
CA ALA A 50 -2.65 -33.04 8.67
C ALA A 50 -1.75 -33.72 9.73
N SER A 51 -1.40 -33.02 10.81
CA SER A 51 -0.60 -33.50 11.92
C SER A 51 -1.40 -33.46 13.22
N GLY A 52 -1.18 -34.41 14.09
CA GLY A 52 -1.79 -34.46 15.44
C GLY A 52 -1.09 -33.58 16.48
N ALA A 53 0.07 -32.99 16.13
CA ALA A 53 0.85 -32.11 16.98
C ALA A 53 1.59 -31.09 16.14
N LEU A 54 1.82 -29.90 16.71
CA LEU A 54 2.69 -28.88 16.12
C LEU A 54 4.15 -29.33 16.31
N THR A 55 4.86 -29.54 15.19
CA THR A 55 6.29 -29.91 15.15
C THR A 55 7.08 -28.83 14.38
N GLY A 56 8.37 -29.05 14.15
CA GLY A 56 9.23 -28.10 13.44
C GLY A 56 9.63 -26.89 14.28
N ASP A 57 10.01 -25.80 13.63
CA ASP A 57 10.62 -24.63 14.28
C ASP A 57 9.70 -23.93 15.29
N PHE A 58 8.39 -24.07 15.13
CA PHE A 58 7.39 -23.45 16.00
C PHE A 58 6.74 -24.42 17.00
N ALA A 59 7.24 -25.65 17.15
CA ALA A 59 6.66 -26.71 18.00
C ALA A 59 6.31 -26.26 19.42
N ASN A 60 7.19 -25.50 20.05
CA ASN A 60 7.05 -25.04 21.45
C ASN A 60 6.69 -23.54 21.52
N ASN A 61 6.29 -22.93 20.42
CA ASN A 61 5.99 -21.50 20.39
C ASN A 61 4.54 -21.23 20.85
N PRO A 62 4.33 -20.56 22.01
CA PRO A 62 2.98 -20.32 22.52
C PRO A 62 2.16 -19.37 21.65
N ASN A 63 2.80 -18.47 20.87
CA ASN A 63 2.11 -17.58 19.94
C ASN A 63 1.55 -18.38 18.76
N ALA A 64 2.32 -19.34 18.23
CA ALA A 64 1.86 -20.22 17.17
C ALA A 64 0.67 -21.08 17.62
N GLN A 65 0.72 -21.63 18.84
CA GLN A 65 -0.39 -22.40 19.39
C GLN A 65 -1.66 -21.55 19.54
N ARG A 66 -1.55 -20.34 20.12
CA ARG A 66 -2.69 -19.41 20.23
C ARG A 66 -3.25 -19.00 18.87
N PHE A 67 -2.37 -18.78 17.91
CA PHE A 67 -2.79 -18.45 16.55
C PHE A 67 -3.57 -19.58 15.88
N ILE A 68 -3.11 -20.84 15.99
CA ILE A 68 -3.82 -22.03 15.48
C ILE A 68 -5.22 -22.15 16.12
N GLU A 69 -5.31 -21.96 17.44
CA GLU A 69 -6.61 -21.99 18.13
C GLU A 69 -7.55 -20.86 17.66
N ARG A 70 -7.03 -19.64 17.48
CA ARG A 70 -7.80 -18.52 16.93
C ARG A 70 -8.34 -18.84 15.53
N MET A 71 -7.49 -19.29 14.63
CA MET A 71 -7.87 -19.62 13.26
C MET A 71 -8.91 -20.75 13.19
N ALA A 72 -8.80 -21.73 14.07
CA ALA A 72 -9.77 -22.82 14.14
C ALA A 72 -11.13 -22.35 14.68
N ASN A 73 -11.11 -21.57 15.78
CA ASN A 73 -12.34 -21.16 16.47
C ASN A 73 -13.10 -20.03 15.71
N GLU A 74 -12.37 -19.06 15.15
CA GLU A 74 -12.99 -17.89 14.54
C GLU A 74 -13.24 -18.08 13.04
N HIS A 75 -12.39 -18.85 12.34
CA HIS A 75 -12.43 -19.00 10.89
C HIS A 75 -12.71 -20.42 10.41
N GLY A 76 -12.91 -21.38 11.32
CA GLY A 76 -13.27 -22.77 10.99
C GLY A 76 -12.17 -23.53 10.24
N PHE A 77 -10.89 -23.20 10.48
CA PHE A 77 -9.80 -24.00 9.96
C PHE A 77 -9.67 -25.31 10.75
N ASP A 78 -9.29 -26.39 10.07
CA ASP A 78 -8.93 -27.64 10.76
C ASP A 78 -7.60 -27.50 11.50
N ARG A 79 -7.60 -27.76 12.81
CA ARG A 79 -6.39 -27.64 13.65
C ARG A 79 -5.25 -28.53 13.16
N ARG A 80 -5.57 -29.75 12.74
CA ARG A 80 -4.55 -30.69 12.30
C ARG A 80 -3.89 -30.26 11.00
N GLN A 81 -4.68 -29.65 10.10
CA GLN A 81 -4.14 -29.05 8.87
C GLN A 81 -3.23 -27.86 9.17
N LEU A 82 -3.63 -26.96 10.09
CA LEU A 82 -2.77 -25.85 10.52
C LEU A 82 -1.50 -26.32 11.20
N GLN A 83 -1.59 -27.35 12.10
CA GLN A 83 -0.42 -27.96 12.72
C GLN A 83 0.54 -28.55 11.67
N GLY A 84 0.02 -29.25 10.68
CA GLY A 84 0.82 -29.80 9.59
C GLY A 84 1.40 -28.73 8.65
N LEU A 85 0.69 -27.62 8.45
CA LEU A 85 1.17 -26.45 7.70
C LEU A 85 2.36 -25.79 8.42
N PHE A 86 2.18 -25.48 9.71
CA PHE A 86 3.22 -24.82 10.49
C PHE A 86 4.40 -25.75 10.85
N ALA A 87 4.20 -27.07 10.83
CA ALA A 87 5.30 -28.03 10.92
C ALA A 87 6.28 -27.96 9.73
N GLN A 88 5.84 -27.44 8.58
CA GLN A 88 6.65 -27.24 7.36
C GLN A 88 7.10 -25.80 7.19
N THR A 89 6.73 -24.91 8.11
CA THR A 89 7.06 -23.49 8.09
C THR A 89 8.38 -23.25 8.81
N GLU A 90 9.29 -22.52 8.19
CA GLU A 90 10.64 -22.27 8.71
C GLU A 90 10.70 -20.93 9.44
N ARG A 91 11.41 -20.90 10.56
CA ARG A 91 11.75 -19.67 11.29
C ARG A 91 12.96 -19.00 10.66
N LEU A 92 12.79 -17.75 10.25
CA LEU A 92 13.80 -17.00 9.50
C LEU A 92 14.51 -15.95 10.38
N ASP A 93 15.54 -16.35 11.13
CA ASP A 93 16.30 -15.44 12.01
C ASP A 93 16.90 -14.23 11.30
N TRP A 94 17.25 -14.38 10.03
CA TRP A 94 17.77 -13.27 9.24
C TRP A 94 16.70 -12.20 8.97
N VAL A 95 15.42 -12.57 8.91
CA VAL A 95 14.29 -11.64 8.76
C VAL A 95 14.19 -10.76 10.01
N ILE A 96 14.25 -11.37 11.21
CA ILE A 96 14.22 -10.64 12.48
C ILE A 96 15.37 -9.62 12.54
N ARG A 97 16.59 -10.06 12.23
CA ARG A 97 17.76 -9.16 12.21
C ARG A 97 17.60 -8.02 11.21
N LEU A 98 17.04 -8.28 10.03
CA LEU A 98 16.81 -7.25 9.02
C LEU A 98 15.77 -6.21 9.47
N MET A 99 14.69 -6.67 10.11
CA MET A 99 13.66 -5.80 10.67
C MET A 99 14.22 -4.91 11.79
N ASP A 100 15.07 -5.44 12.66
CA ASP A 100 15.72 -4.67 13.73
C ASP A 100 16.67 -3.60 13.15
N GLN A 101 17.44 -3.93 12.12
CA GLN A 101 18.30 -2.96 11.43
C GLN A 101 17.50 -1.81 10.80
N GLN A 102 16.33 -2.08 10.26
CA GLN A 102 15.46 -1.06 9.67
C GLN A 102 14.76 -0.20 10.73
N ALA A 103 14.47 -0.78 11.89
CA ALA A 103 13.87 -0.06 13.01
C ALA A 103 14.87 0.88 13.72
N ALA A 104 16.17 0.71 13.51
CA ALA A 104 17.19 1.60 14.06
C ALA A 104 17.10 2.96 13.35
N THR A 105 16.55 3.94 14.05
CA THR A 105 16.55 5.35 13.60
C THR A 105 17.96 5.90 13.76
N TYR A 106 18.64 6.13 12.64
CA TYR A 106 19.89 6.92 12.66
C TYR A 106 19.54 8.39 12.88
N PRO A 107 20.28 9.10 13.75
CA PRO A 107 20.14 10.54 13.87
C PRO A 107 20.35 11.15 12.48
N GLY A 108 19.39 11.96 12.03
CA GLY A 108 19.50 12.63 10.73
C GLY A 108 20.77 13.47 10.69
N SER A 109 21.48 13.48 9.57
CA SER A 109 22.63 14.37 9.39
C SER A 109 22.15 15.83 9.43
N TYR A 110 22.88 16.68 10.12
CA TYR A 110 22.62 18.12 10.11
C TYR A 110 22.98 18.68 8.71
N GLY A 111 22.00 19.29 8.04
CA GLY A 111 22.15 19.91 6.73
C GLY A 111 21.99 18.97 5.52
N PRO A 112 22.07 19.55 4.31
CA PRO A 112 21.89 18.80 3.06
C PRO A 112 23.05 17.83 2.83
N ASN A 113 22.72 16.58 2.50
CA ASN A 113 23.71 15.51 2.25
C ASN A 113 23.42 14.67 1.00
N GLY A 114 22.42 15.06 0.19
CA GLY A 114 22.06 14.37 -1.05
C GLY A 114 21.19 13.14 -0.83
N ALA A 115 20.46 13.03 0.25
CA ALA A 115 19.62 11.87 0.55
C ALA A 115 18.61 11.59 -0.58
N TRP A 116 17.96 12.62 -1.13
CA TRP A 116 17.05 12.45 -2.25
C TRP A 116 17.79 11.96 -3.52
N LEU A 117 18.93 12.53 -3.83
CA LEU A 117 19.69 12.13 -5.03
C LEU A 117 20.12 10.66 -4.97
N ARG A 118 20.55 10.18 -3.77
CA ARG A 118 20.88 8.76 -3.57
C ARG A 118 19.64 7.87 -3.68
N TYR A 119 18.50 8.30 -3.09
CA TYR A 119 17.25 7.55 -3.16
C TYR A 119 16.73 7.45 -4.59
N ARG A 120 16.65 8.57 -5.29
CA ARG A 120 16.21 8.67 -6.70
C ARG A 120 17.01 7.74 -7.63
N LYS A 121 18.33 7.69 -7.46
CA LYS A 121 19.23 6.84 -8.28
C LYS A 121 18.94 5.34 -8.17
N LYS A 122 18.24 4.89 -7.13
CA LYS A 122 17.85 3.48 -7.00
C LYS A 122 16.77 3.07 -8.02
N PHE A 123 15.97 4.03 -8.48
CA PHE A 123 14.79 3.78 -9.31
C PHE A 123 14.87 4.44 -10.69
N ILE A 124 15.32 5.68 -10.78
CA ILE A 124 15.33 6.45 -12.02
C ILE A 124 16.70 6.35 -12.67
N THR A 125 16.88 5.28 -13.41
CA THR A 125 18.07 5.02 -14.26
C THR A 125 17.61 4.78 -15.70
N PRO A 126 18.48 4.97 -16.71
CA PRO A 126 18.13 4.70 -18.10
C PRO A 126 17.55 3.29 -18.29
N ASP A 127 18.18 2.27 -17.72
CA ASP A 127 17.73 0.88 -17.84
C ASP A 127 16.36 0.65 -17.22
N ASN A 128 16.11 1.22 -16.02
CA ASN A 128 14.78 1.11 -15.41
C ASN A 128 13.72 1.83 -16.24
N VAL A 129 14.00 3.02 -16.76
CA VAL A 129 13.06 3.74 -17.62
C VAL A 129 12.73 2.91 -18.87
N GLN A 130 13.73 2.30 -19.51
CA GLN A 130 13.52 1.41 -20.67
C GLN A 130 12.66 0.19 -20.32
N ASN A 131 12.91 -0.42 -19.16
CA ASN A 131 12.09 -1.54 -18.66
C ASN A 131 10.64 -1.12 -18.40
N GLY A 132 10.44 0.11 -17.91
CA GLY A 132 9.12 0.69 -17.72
C GLY A 132 8.39 0.91 -19.05
N VAL A 133 9.07 1.43 -20.06
CA VAL A 133 8.52 1.57 -21.42
C VAL A 133 8.11 0.21 -21.99
N ALA A 134 8.95 -0.81 -21.83
CA ALA A 134 8.64 -2.17 -22.29
C ALA A 134 7.40 -2.75 -21.58
N PHE A 135 7.31 -2.60 -20.25
CA PHE A 135 6.14 -3.00 -19.47
C PHE A 135 4.89 -2.25 -19.90
N TRP A 136 4.96 -0.94 -20.05
CA TRP A 136 3.82 -0.13 -20.49
C TRP A 136 3.32 -0.56 -21.86
N ASN A 137 4.22 -0.72 -22.84
CA ASN A 137 3.84 -1.16 -24.18
C ASN A 137 3.20 -2.55 -24.19
N GLN A 138 3.69 -3.46 -23.35
CA GLN A 138 3.14 -4.81 -23.24
C GLN A 138 1.73 -4.84 -22.65
N TYR A 139 1.43 -3.97 -21.66
CA TYR A 139 0.17 -3.94 -20.93
C TYR A 139 -0.63 -2.65 -21.18
N ASP A 140 -0.42 -1.99 -22.32
CA ASP A 140 -1.02 -0.70 -22.67
C ASP A 140 -2.55 -0.72 -22.56
N ALA A 141 -3.20 -1.73 -23.13
CA ALA A 141 -4.67 -1.86 -23.06
C ALA A 141 -5.20 -2.01 -21.62
N ASP A 142 -4.47 -2.75 -20.77
CA ASP A 142 -4.86 -2.98 -19.38
C ASP A 142 -4.63 -1.70 -18.55
N LEU A 143 -3.52 -0.98 -18.76
CA LEU A 143 -3.24 0.31 -18.13
C LEU A 143 -4.28 1.36 -18.49
N GLN A 144 -4.61 1.49 -19.78
CA GLN A 144 -5.68 2.40 -20.24
C GLN A 144 -7.04 2.02 -19.63
N ARG A 145 -7.37 0.73 -19.58
CA ARG A 145 -8.61 0.26 -18.95
C ARG A 145 -8.64 0.58 -17.46
N ALA A 146 -7.54 0.35 -16.73
CA ALA A 146 -7.42 0.67 -15.32
C ALA A 146 -7.54 2.18 -15.08
N SER A 147 -6.88 3.00 -15.90
CA SER A 147 -6.95 4.45 -15.82
C SER A 147 -8.40 4.95 -16.02
N ARG A 148 -9.10 4.45 -17.03
CA ARG A 148 -10.51 4.81 -17.26
C ARG A 148 -11.44 4.34 -16.15
N THR A 149 -11.20 3.14 -15.59
CA THR A 149 -12.06 2.55 -14.56
C THR A 149 -11.92 3.23 -13.21
N TYR A 150 -10.69 3.54 -12.83
CA TYR A 150 -10.38 4.03 -11.48
C TYR A 150 -10.00 5.51 -11.44
N GLY A 151 -9.78 6.13 -12.59
CA GLY A 151 -9.42 7.54 -12.70
C GLY A 151 -7.97 7.85 -12.27
N VAL A 152 -7.11 6.85 -12.20
CA VAL A 152 -5.70 6.96 -11.83
C VAL A 152 -4.87 6.99 -13.13
N PRO A 153 -4.00 7.98 -13.34
CA PRO A 153 -3.17 8.05 -14.55
C PRO A 153 -2.25 6.83 -14.69
N GLU A 154 -2.03 6.40 -15.91
CA GLU A 154 -1.25 5.20 -16.24
C GLU A 154 0.18 5.30 -15.72
N GLU A 155 0.80 6.48 -15.81
CA GLU A 155 2.16 6.73 -15.31
C GLU A 155 2.28 6.53 -13.79
N ILE A 156 1.22 6.74 -13.01
CA ILE A 156 1.22 6.48 -11.57
C ILE A 156 1.20 4.98 -11.30
N ILE A 157 0.37 4.23 -12.01
CA ILE A 157 0.30 2.76 -11.90
C ILE A 157 1.65 2.13 -12.28
N VAL A 158 2.23 2.57 -13.42
CA VAL A 158 3.55 2.14 -13.89
C VAL A 158 4.63 2.51 -12.90
N GLY A 159 4.57 3.72 -12.32
CA GLY A 159 5.53 4.21 -11.32
C GLY A 159 5.54 3.36 -10.04
N ILE A 160 4.36 2.99 -9.52
CA ILE A 160 4.24 2.09 -8.36
C ILE A 160 4.88 0.73 -8.66
N ILE A 161 4.44 0.05 -9.71
CA ILE A 161 4.93 -1.29 -10.06
C ILE A 161 6.46 -1.24 -10.33
N GLY A 162 6.93 -0.13 -10.89
CA GLY A 162 8.35 0.10 -11.12
C GLY A 162 9.18 0.24 -9.86
N VAL A 163 8.69 1.02 -8.88
CA VAL A 163 9.36 1.21 -7.59
C VAL A 163 9.32 -0.06 -6.75
N GLU A 164 8.19 -0.77 -6.72
CA GLU A 164 8.01 -1.95 -5.90
C GLU A 164 8.81 -3.15 -6.40
N THR A 165 8.69 -3.47 -7.68
CA THR A 165 9.22 -4.75 -8.19
C THR A 165 10.06 -4.63 -9.45
N ARG A 166 10.34 -3.40 -9.92
CA ARG A 166 10.97 -3.20 -11.24
C ARG A 166 10.23 -3.97 -12.33
N TRP A 167 8.91 -3.81 -12.32
CA TRP A 167 7.98 -4.47 -13.24
C TRP A 167 8.10 -6.00 -13.20
N GLY A 168 8.05 -6.57 -11.99
CA GLY A 168 8.06 -8.02 -11.75
C GLY A 168 9.45 -8.67 -11.69
N ARG A 169 10.53 -7.92 -11.90
CA ARG A 169 11.90 -8.48 -11.88
C ARG A 169 12.40 -8.80 -10.47
N VAL A 170 11.84 -8.15 -9.45
CA VAL A 170 12.24 -8.28 -8.03
C VAL A 170 11.00 -8.35 -7.16
N MET A 171 10.29 -9.47 -7.16
CA MET A 171 9.07 -9.67 -6.36
C MET A 171 9.34 -10.35 -4.99
N GLY A 172 10.61 -10.66 -4.69
CA GLY A 172 10.98 -11.44 -3.51
C GLY A 172 11.01 -12.96 -3.79
N LYS A 173 11.74 -13.68 -2.93
CA LYS A 173 11.96 -15.14 -3.06
C LYS A 173 11.64 -15.88 -1.77
N THR A 174 11.27 -15.16 -0.71
CA THR A 174 10.97 -15.74 0.60
C THR A 174 9.58 -16.37 0.57
N ARG A 175 9.41 -17.58 1.12
CA ARG A 175 8.06 -18.10 1.34
C ARG A 175 7.31 -17.14 2.26
N ILE A 176 6.14 -16.70 1.83
CA ILE A 176 5.37 -15.67 2.56
C ILE A 176 4.97 -16.17 3.94
N ILE A 177 4.57 -17.44 4.03
CA ILE A 177 4.19 -18.04 5.31
C ILE A 177 5.35 -18.07 6.30
N ASP A 178 6.58 -18.37 5.87
CA ASP A 178 7.76 -18.37 6.73
C ASP A 178 8.06 -16.97 7.28
N ALA A 179 8.00 -15.97 6.40
CA ALA A 179 8.22 -14.58 6.79
C ALA A 179 7.17 -14.09 7.79
N LEU A 180 5.89 -14.30 7.48
CA LEU A 180 4.79 -13.85 8.32
C LEU A 180 4.73 -14.60 9.65
N ALA A 181 4.91 -15.93 9.65
CA ALA A 181 4.94 -16.73 10.87
C ALA A 181 6.12 -16.35 11.78
N THR A 182 7.32 -16.14 11.19
CA THR A 182 8.48 -15.67 11.96
C THR A 182 8.20 -14.34 12.64
N LEU A 183 7.64 -13.37 11.89
CA LEU A 183 7.35 -12.04 12.42
C LEU A 183 6.17 -12.02 13.39
N ALA A 184 5.15 -12.86 13.16
CA ALA A 184 3.99 -12.97 14.03
C ALA A 184 4.34 -13.64 15.38
N PHE A 185 5.20 -14.64 15.36
CA PHE A 185 5.42 -15.47 16.54
C PHE A 185 6.66 -15.05 17.33
N ASP A 186 7.69 -14.50 16.66
CA ASP A 186 9.01 -14.23 17.26
C ASP A 186 9.54 -12.82 17.09
N TYR A 187 8.69 -11.85 16.63
CA TYR A 187 9.05 -10.43 16.53
C TYR A 187 8.14 -9.53 17.39
N PRO A 188 8.40 -9.41 18.70
CA PRO A 188 7.47 -8.80 19.67
C PRO A 188 7.06 -7.36 19.36
N ARG A 189 7.92 -6.58 18.68
CA ARG A 189 7.65 -5.16 18.37
C ARG A 189 6.43 -4.96 17.47
N ARG A 190 6.09 -5.95 16.62
CA ARG A 190 4.97 -5.89 15.67
C ARG A 190 4.27 -7.25 15.54
N ALA A 191 4.31 -8.07 16.56
CA ALA A 191 3.76 -9.43 16.53
C ALA A 191 2.27 -9.44 16.17
N ASP A 192 1.48 -8.58 16.79
CA ASP A 192 0.03 -8.49 16.53
C ASP A 192 -0.25 -8.11 15.07
N TYR A 193 0.44 -7.10 14.55
CA TYR A 193 0.30 -6.71 13.14
C TYR A 193 0.61 -7.86 12.18
N PHE A 194 1.72 -8.58 12.40
CA PHE A 194 2.08 -9.69 11.52
C PHE A 194 1.21 -10.94 11.74
N ALA A 195 0.64 -11.12 12.93
CA ALA A 195 -0.36 -12.16 13.18
C ALA A 195 -1.65 -11.89 12.39
N ASP A 196 -2.09 -10.64 12.31
CA ASP A 196 -3.23 -10.25 11.49
C ASP A 196 -2.94 -10.41 9.98
N GLU A 197 -1.72 -10.07 9.54
CA GLU A 197 -1.32 -10.31 8.14
C GLU A 197 -1.24 -11.81 7.81
N LEU A 198 -0.75 -12.65 8.74
CA LEU A 198 -0.72 -14.10 8.57
C LEU A 198 -2.14 -14.69 8.52
N GLU A 199 -3.06 -14.17 9.34
CA GLU A 199 -4.48 -14.53 9.29
C GLU A 199 -5.07 -14.22 7.91
N GLN A 200 -4.89 -12.98 7.43
CA GLN A 200 -5.39 -12.58 6.11
C GLN A 200 -4.75 -13.41 4.99
N PHE A 201 -3.47 -13.74 5.09
CA PHE A 201 -2.78 -14.61 4.13
C PHE A 201 -3.39 -16.01 4.06
N LEU A 202 -3.71 -16.62 5.20
CA LEU A 202 -4.34 -17.96 5.22
C LEU A 202 -5.79 -17.93 4.73
N LEU A 203 -6.57 -16.90 5.10
CA LEU A 203 -7.93 -16.70 4.60
C LEU A 203 -7.95 -16.56 3.09
N LEU A 204 -7.02 -15.78 2.56
CA LEU A 204 -6.83 -15.53 1.16
C LEU A 204 -6.43 -16.80 0.40
N SER A 205 -5.39 -17.51 0.87
CA SER A 205 -4.94 -18.76 0.28
C SER A 205 -6.08 -19.79 0.22
N ARG A 206 -6.94 -19.82 1.23
CA ARG A 206 -8.13 -20.68 1.24
C ARG A 206 -9.17 -20.22 0.21
N LYS A 207 -9.40 -18.91 0.11
CA LYS A 207 -10.39 -18.33 -0.81
C LYS A 207 -10.01 -18.56 -2.26
N GLU A 208 -8.77 -18.29 -2.62
CA GLU A 208 -8.25 -18.44 -3.99
C GLU A 208 -7.81 -19.87 -4.30
N ASN A 209 -7.86 -20.77 -3.31
CA ASN A 209 -7.40 -22.17 -3.42
C ASN A 209 -5.91 -22.30 -3.73
N ASP A 210 -5.12 -21.39 -3.19
CA ASP A 210 -3.66 -21.36 -3.32
C ASP A 210 -2.98 -22.26 -2.29
N ASN A 211 -1.83 -22.81 -2.64
CA ASN A 211 -0.96 -23.49 -1.67
C ASN A 211 -0.11 -22.47 -0.91
N PRO A 212 -0.36 -22.22 0.40
CA PRO A 212 0.38 -21.22 1.17
C PRO A 212 1.89 -21.52 1.29
N LEU A 213 2.31 -22.79 1.12
CA LEU A 213 3.72 -23.19 1.11
C LEU A 213 4.43 -22.85 -0.21
N ALA A 214 3.68 -22.58 -1.27
CA ALA A 214 4.26 -22.27 -2.60
C ALA A 214 4.46 -20.76 -2.84
N LEU A 215 3.63 -19.92 -2.23
CA LEU A 215 3.61 -18.49 -2.49
C LEU A 215 4.88 -17.79 -1.97
N ARG A 216 5.48 -16.98 -2.83
CA ARG A 216 6.73 -16.27 -2.53
C ARG A 216 6.56 -14.77 -2.70
N GLY A 217 7.21 -14.02 -1.81
CA GLY A 217 7.14 -12.57 -1.79
C GLY A 217 8.34 -11.95 -1.10
N SER A 218 8.15 -10.76 -0.52
CA SER A 218 9.20 -10.10 0.25
C SER A 218 9.48 -10.80 1.58
N TYR A 219 10.57 -10.45 2.21
CA TYR A 219 10.94 -10.91 3.55
C TYR A 219 9.96 -10.47 4.67
N ALA A 220 9.08 -9.53 4.38
CA ALA A 220 8.02 -9.08 5.29
C ALA A 220 6.62 -9.55 4.87
N GLY A 221 6.50 -10.42 3.87
CA GLY A 221 5.24 -11.02 3.43
C GLY A 221 4.48 -10.23 2.37
N ALA A 222 5.08 -9.22 1.75
CA ALA A 222 4.44 -8.48 0.65
C ALA A 222 4.43 -9.30 -0.65
N MET A 223 3.36 -9.15 -1.45
CA MET A 223 2.95 -10.08 -2.51
C MET A 223 2.88 -9.42 -3.89
N GLY A 224 3.36 -10.14 -4.90
CA GLY A 224 3.17 -9.86 -6.32
C GLY A 224 3.81 -8.56 -6.83
N TYR A 225 3.36 -8.10 -7.99
CA TYR A 225 3.87 -6.91 -8.69
C TYR A 225 3.71 -5.62 -7.88
N GLY A 226 2.61 -5.47 -7.15
CA GLY A 226 2.30 -4.29 -6.34
C GLY A 226 2.81 -4.37 -4.91
N GLN A 227 3.42 -5.49 -4.48
CA GLN A 227 3.91 -5.70 -3.11
C GLN A 227 2.83 -5.41 -2.04
N PHE A 228 1.61 -5.90 -2.27
CA PHE A 228 0.53 -5.78 -1.29
C PHE A 228 0.79 -6.68 -0.08
N MET A 229 0.55 -6.14 1.11
CA MET A 229 0.38 -6.97 2.30
C MET A 229 -0.94 -7.75 2.19
N PRO A 230 -1.08 -8.92 2.84
CA PRO A 230 -2.30 -9.73 2.78
C PRO A 230 -3.60 -8.96 3.11
N SER A 231 -3.57 -8.09 4.09
CA SER A 231 -4.71 -7.22 4.43
C SER A 231 -5.05 -6.23 3.31
N SER A 232 -4.05 -5.71 2.62
CA SER A 232 -4.24 -4.85 1.44
C SER A 232 -4.80 -5.64 0.25
N PHE A 233 -4.34 -6.88 0.04
CA PHE A 233 -4.92 -7.78 -0.95
C PHE A 233 -6.42 -7.99 -0.66
N ALA A 234 -6.77 -8.41 0.54
CA ALA A 234 -8.16 -8.68 0.92
C ALA A 234 -9.08 -7.49 0.66
N LYS A 235 -8.55 -6.27 0.79
CA LYS A 235 -9.33 -5.03 0.69
C LYS A 235 -9.35 -4.41 -0.71
N TYR A 236 -8.27 -4.53 -1.47
CA TYR A 236 -8.08 -3.73 -2.68
C TYR A 236 -7.78 -4.54 -3.94
N ALA A 237 -7.39 -5.82 -3.82
CA ALA A 237 -7.09 -6.61 -4.99
C ALA A 237 -8.37 -6.97 -5.77
N VAL A 238 -8.25 -7.02 -7.08
CA VAL A 238 -9.36 -7.28 -8.00
C VAL A 238 -8.92 -8.30 -9.07
N ASP A 239 -9.84 -9.18 -9.44
CA ASP A 239 -9.76 -9.98 -10.65
C ASP A 239 -9.97 -9.02 -11.84
N PHE A 240 -8.86 -8.51 -12.36
CA PHE A 240 -8.95 -7.47 -13.39
C PHE A 240 -8.93 -8.04 -14.80
N ASP A 241 -8.41 -9.22 -15.03
CA ASP A 241 -8.51 -9.88 -16.34
C ASP A 241 -9.78 -10.73 -16.52
N GLY A 242 -10.51 -11.00 -15.44
CA GLY A 242 -11.82 -11.63 -15.45
C GLY A 242 -11.76 -13.16 -15.55
N ASP A 243 -10.65 -13.78 -15.13
CA ASP A 243 -10.50 -15.24 -15.18
C ASP A 243 -11.14 -15.99 -14.01
N GLY A 244 -11.65 -15.26 -13.01
CA GLY A 244 -12.30 -15.76 -11.80
C GLY A 244 -11.37 -15.97 -10.62
N HIS A 245 -10.10 -15.59 -10.72
CA HIS A 245 -9.09 -15.60 -9.68
C HIS A 245 -8.51 -14.20 -9.47
N ILE A 246 -7.97 -13.95 -8.29
CA ILE A 246 -7.20 -12.74 -8.03
C ILE A 246 -5.73 -13.14 -7.83
N ASP A 247 -4.90 -12.84 -8.81
CA ASP A 247 -3.48 -13.19 -8.80
C ASP A 247 -2.60 -11.95 -8.93
N LEU A 248 -1.97 -11.48 -7.83
CA LEU A 248 -1.06 -10.33 -7.86
C LEU A 248 0.30 -10.64 -8.53
N TRP A 249 0.61 -11.90 -8.86
CA TRP A 249 1.74 -12.26 -9.72
C TRP A 249 1.36 -12.22 -11.20
N ASN A 250 0.07 -12.08 -11.52
CA ASN A 250 -0.44 -11.72 -12.84
C ASN A 250 -0.38 -10.18 -13.00
N PRO A 251 0.36 -9.65 -14.01
CA PRO A 251 0.48 -8.20 -14.21
C PRO A 251 -0.86 -7.49 -14.42
N ARG A 252 -1.85 -8.14 -15.02
CA ARG A 252 -3.17 -7.52 -15.29
C ARG A 252 -3.93 -7.26 -14.02
N ASP A 253 -4.01 -8.26 -13.13
CA ASP A 253 -4.65 -8.09 -11.83
C ASP A 253 -3.90 -7.09 -10.95
N ALA A 254 -2.58 -7.13 -10.99
CA ALA A 254 -1.75 -6.16 -10.28
C ALA A 254 -1.99 -4.73 -10.74
N ILE A 255 -2.12 -4.48 -12.05
CA ILE A 255 -2.45 -3.16 -12.63
C ILE A 255 -3.82 -2.68 -12.11
N GLY A 256 -4.84 -3.52 -12.21
CA GLY A 256 -6.19 -3.21 -11.72
C GLY A 256 -6.22 -2.97 -10.21
N SER A 257 -5.53 -3.83 -9.45
CA SER A 257 -5.47 -3.76 -7.98
C SER A 257 -4.76 -2.50 -7.48
N VAL A 258 -3.63 -2.12 -8.10
CA VAL A 258 -2.93 -0.87 -7.79
C VAL A 258 -3.82 0.34 -8.07
N ALA A 259 -4.49 0.37 -9.22
CA ALA A 259 -5.40 1.47 -9.56
C ALA A 259 -6.60 1.55 -8.59
N ASN A 260 -7.21 0.40 -8.24
CA ASN A 260 -8.28 0.32 -7.25
C ASN A 260 -7.80 0.82 -5.87
N TYR A 261 -6.59 0.42 -5.44
CA TYR A 261 -6.00 0.91 -4.19
C TYR A 261 -6.00 2.45 -4.15
N PHE A 262 -5.47 3.11 -5.16
CA PHE A 262 -5.41 4.57 -5.22
C PHE A 262 -6.80 5.20 -5.23
N LYS A 263 -7.75 4.64 -5.99
CA LYS A 263 -9.15 5.09 -5.98
C LYS A 263 -9.75 5.03 -4.59
N GLN A 264 -9.57 3.91 -3.89
CA GLN A 264 -10.10 3.72 -2.52
C GLN A 264 -9.39 4.60 -1.49
N GLN A 265 -8.13 4.98 -1.73
CA GLN A 265 -7.39 5.92 -0.89
C GLN A 265 -7.72 7.40 -1.19
N GLY A 266 -8.65 7.67 -2.10
CA GLY A 266 -9.15 9.02 -2.38
C GLY A 266 -8.42 9.75 -3.50
N TRP A 267 -7.85 9.01 -4.48
CA TRP A 267 -7.29 9.61 -5.69
C TRP A 267 -8.32 10.51 -6.39
N ARG A 268 -7.92 11.70 -6.74
CA ARG A 268 -8.73 12.70 -7.44
C ARG A 268 -8.33 12.74 -8.90
N THR A 269 -9.21 12.25 -9.75
CA THR A 269 -8.99 12.20 -11.20
C THR A 269 -8.76 13.61 -11.78
N GLY A 270 -7.69 13.77 -12.56
CA GLY A 270 -7.32 15.04 -13.18
C GLY A 270 -6.67 16.06 -12.24
N ASP A 271 -6.51 15.74 -10.96
CA ASP A 271 -5.91 16.65 -10.00
C ASP A 271 -4.37 16.53 -9.98
N ILE A 272 -3.72 17.62 -9.64
CA ILE A 272 -2.25 17.75 -9.64
C ILE A 272 -1.65 16.98 -8.46
N VAL A 273 -0.50 16.34 -8.65
CA VAL A 273 0.22 15.59 -7.59
C VAL A 273 1.02 16.54 -6.69
N ALA A 274 1.90 17.34 -7.27
CA ALA A 274 2.72 18.33 -6.56
C ALA A 274 3.27 19.39 -7.52
N VAL A 275 3.63 20.56 -6.97
CA VAL A 275 4.19 21.68 -7.74
C VAL A 275 5.51 22.11 -7.11
N PRO A 276 6.59 22.30 -7.88
CA PRO A 276 7.85 22.82 -7.35
C PRO A 276 7.70 24.23 -6.82
N ALA A 277 8.50 24.56 -5.81
CA ALA A 277 8.54 25.89 -5.23
C ALA A 277 9.90 26.56 -5.47
N SER A 278 9.90 27.85 -5.71
CA SER A 278 11.06 28.72 -5.54
C SER A 278 11.05 29.36 -4.14
N GLY A 279 12.23 29.78 -3.67
CA GLY A 279 12.39 30.35 -2.34
C GLY A 279 12.84 29.33 -1.29
N GLN A 280 12.83 29.75 -0.02
CA GLN A 280 13.24 28.94 1.13
C GLN A 280 12.32 29.23 2.31
N ALA A 281 12.03 28.21 3.11
CA ALA A 281 11.23 28.32 4.33
C ALA A 281 11.86 27.46 5.45
N PRO A 282 13.04 27.82 5.96
CA PRO A 282 13.81 26.99 6.88
C PRO A 282 13.14 26.83 8.26
N SER A 283 12.24 27.71 8.64
CA SER A 283 11.53 27.71 9.92
C SER A 283 10.24 26.89 9.94
N LEU A 284 9.79 26.37 8.79
CA LEU A 284 8.59 25.57 8.73
C LEU A 284 8.92 24.08 8.79
N ASP A 285 8.06 23.32 9.45
CA ASP A 285 8.08 21.87 9.41
C ASP A 285 7.84 21.36 7.99
N VAL A 286 8.48 20.26 7.63
CA VAL A 286 8.41 19.68 6.28
C VAL A 286 8.00 18.21 6.32
N GLY A 287 7.33 17.77 5.29
CA GLY A 287 6.89 16.39 5.13
C GLY A 287 5.47 16.32 4.56
N PHE A 288 5.08 15.15 4.09
CA PHE A 288 3.77 14.94 3.47
C PHE A 288 2.59 15.06 4.45
N GLU A 289 2.85 15.02 5.76
CA GLU A 289 1.82 15.17 6.81
C GLU A 289 1.59 16.64 7.20
N THR A 290 2.47 17.55 6.80
CA THR A 290 2.27 18.99 7.08
C THR A 290 1.09 19.52 6.27
N GLN A 291 0.42 20.54 6.83
CA GLN A 291 -0.70 21.19 6.15
C GLN A 291 -0.65 22.69 6.37
N TYR A 292 -0.35 23.43 5.32
CA TYR A 292 -0.26 24.88 5.34
C TYR A 292 -1.21 25.50 4.32
N SER A 293 -1.78 26.65 4.63
CA SER A 293 -2.44 27.44 3.59
C SER A 293 -1.41 27.95 2.57
N ILE A 294 -1.83 28.07 1.31
CA ILE A 294 -0.96 28.64 0.26
C ILE A 294 -0.48 30.05 0.62
N ALA A 295 -1.36 30.85 1.28
CA ALA A 295 -1.00 32.16 1.79
C ALA A 295 0.12 32.10 2.84
N ALA A 296 0.06 31.16 3.79
CA ALA A 296 1.11 30.97 4.81
C ALA A 296 2.45 30.59 4.17
N LEU A 297 2.45 29.65 3.20
CA LEU A 297 3.67 29.28 2.48
C LEU A 297 4.24 30.46 1.68
N SER A 298 3.35 31.28 1.07
CA SER A 298 3.77 32.50 0.37
C SER A 298 4.38 33.54 1.32
N SER A 299 3.80 33.73 2.49
CA SER A 299 4.31 34.63 3.53
C SER A 299 5.66 34.18 4.09
N ALA A 300 5.89 32.85 4.12
CA ALA A 300 7.18 32.24 4.52
C ALA A 300 8.26 32.35 3.42
N GLY A 301 7.99 32.95 2.27
CA GLY A 301 8.96 33.18 1.21
C GLY A 301 8.95 32.16 0.06
N LEU A 302 7.98 31.26 0.03
CA LEU A 302 7.84 30.27 -1.05
C LEU A 302 6.90 30.79 -2.16
N ARG A 303 7.22 30.44 -3.40
CA ARG A 303 6.37 30.72 -4.58
C ARG A 303 6.21 29.46 -5.43
N PRO A 304 4.98 29.05 -5.79
CA PRO A 304 4.78 27.91 -6.66
C PRO A 304 5.30 28.20 -8.07
N GLN A 305 5.95 27.22 -8.67
CA GLN A 305 6.46 27.31 -10.06
C GLN A 305 5.48 26.67 -11.06
N GLY A 306 4.19 26.74 -10.77
CA GLY A 306 3.11 26.23 -11.61
C GLY A 306 1.76 26.47 -10.97
N SER A 307 0.69 26.06 -11.65
CA SER A 307 -0.67 26.14 -11.12
C SER A 307 -0.84 25.17 -9.95
N LEU A 308 -1.50 25.63 -8.91
CA LEU A 308 -1.95 24.81 -7.79
C LEU A 308 -3.41 24.37 -7.93
N GLY A 309 -4.04 24.64 -9.08
CA GLY A 309 -5.48 24.42 -9.25
C GLY A 309 -6.30 25.23 -8.22
N ASN A 310 -7.36 24.62 -7.72
CA ASN A 310 -8.25 25.24 -6.72
C ASN A 310 -7.86 24.89 -5.27
N HIS A 311 -6.64 24.44 -5.02
CA HIS A 311 -6.21 24.05 -3.68
C HIS A 311 -5.88 25.28 -2.82
N ALA A 312 -6.51 25.36 -1.64
CA ALA A 312 -6.22 26.38 -0.63
C ALA A 312 -5.07 26.00 0.29
N ASN A 313 -4.76 24.69 0.40
CA ASN A 313 -3.74 24.14 1.28
C ASN A 313 -2.84 23.17 0.53
N ALA A 314 -1.60 23.01 1.05
CA ALA A 314 -0.63 22.04 0.57
C ALA A 314 0.25 21.55 1.73
N SER A 315 0.83 20.37 1.60
CA SER A 315 1.96 19.96 2.42
C SER A 315 3.25 20.60 1.91
N LEU A 316 4.16 20.94 2.83
CA LEU A 316 5.48 21.45 2.47
C LEU A 316 6.47 20.30 2.36
N LEU A 317 6.80 19.90 1.13
CA LEU A 317 7.80 18.87 0.90
C LEU A 317 9.18 19.49 0.73
N ARG A 318 10.21 18.77 1.20
CA ARG A 318 11.60 19.19 1.07
C ARG A 318 12.46 18.02 0.61
N LEU A 319 13.18 18.22 -0.50
CA LEU A 319 14.10 17.26 -1.08
C LEU A 319 15.54 17.71 -0.90
N ASP A 320 16.36 16.83 -0.39
CA ASP A 320 17.79 17.08 -0.18
C ASP A 320 18.58 16.83 -1.46
N MET A 321 19.08 17.92 -2.07
CA MET A 321 19.82 17.94 -3.34
C MET A 321 21.35 17.94 -3.16
N GLY A 322 21.85 17.72 -1.93
CA GLY A 322 23.26 17.63 -1.61
C GLY A 322 23.94 18.96 -1.25
N ARG A 323 23.66 20.02 -1.98
CA ARG A 323 24.18 21.37 -1.67
C ARG A 323 23.11 22.30 -1.10
N ASN A 324 21.85 22.03 -1.42
CA ASN A 324 20.68 22.82 -1.05
C ASN A 324 19.46 21.91 -0.90
N TYR A 325 18.36 22.51 -0.48
CA TYR A 325 17.04 21.89 -0.48
C TYR A 325 16.22 22.41 -1.65
N GLN A 326 15.40 21.51 -2.23
CA GLN A 326 14.33 21.86 -3.16
C GLN A 326 12.99 21.68 -2.44
N TYR A 327 12.15 22.71 -2.48
CA TYR A 327 10.83 22.70 -1.87
C TYR A 327 9.74 22.43 -2.91
N TRP A 328 8.64 21.80 -2.45
CA TRP A 328 7.48 21.49 -3.26
C TRP A 328 6.20 21.67 -2.48
N TYR A 329 5.15 22.07 -3.17
CA TYR A 329 3.78 22.02 -2.68
C TYR A 329 3.22 20.62 -2.96
N GLY A 330 3.06 19.77 -1.94
CA GLY A 330 2.41 18.45 -2.05
C GLY A 330 0.91 18.63 -1.95
N LEU A 331 0.18 18.15 -2.96
CA LEU A 331 -1.26 18.26 -3.06
C LEU A 331 -1.96 16.93 -2.66
N PRO A 332 -3.30 16.85 -2.62
CA PRO A 332 -3.98 15.64 -2.13
C PRO A 332 -3.55 14.34 -2.81
N ASN A 333 -3.32 14.34 -4.13
CA ASN A 333 -2.84 13.15 -4.83
C ASN A 333 -1.42 12.74 -4.43
N PHE A 334 -0.55 13.67 -4.03
CA PHE A 334 0.75 13.33 -3.44
C PHE A 334 0.56 12.57 -2.12
N TYR A 335 -0.34 13.05 -1.26
CA TYR A 335 -0.67 12.36 0.00
C TYR A 335 -1.22 10.96 -0.26
N VAL A 336 -2.06 10.78 -1.29
CA VAL A 336 -2.58 9.45 -1.66
C VAL A 336 -1.44 8.49 -2.03
N ILE A 337 -0.41 8.95 -2.75
CA ILE A 337 0.76 8.09 -3.05
C ILE A 337 1.48 7.68 -1.75
N THR A 338 1.57 8.58 -0.76
CA THR A 338 2.20 8.24 0.53
C THR A 338 1.41 7.22 1.35
N ARG A 339 0.14 6.94 1.02
CA ARG A 339 -0.64 5.87 1.67
C ARG A 339 -0.13 4.48 1.33
N TYR A 340 0.53 4.33 0.18
CA TYR A 340 1.19 3.08 -0.21
C TYR A 340 2.45 2.81 0.62
N ASN A 341 3.24 3.85 0.84
CA ASN A 341 4.40 3.83 1.73
C ASN A 341 4.61 5.24 2.32
N HIS A 342 4.62 5.36 3.65
CA HIS A 342 4.65 6.61 4.41
C HIS A 342 6.01 7.33 4.29
N SER A 343 6.35 7.78 3.08
CA SER A 343 7.62 8.45 2.79
C SER A 343 7.49 9.47 1.67
N THR A 344 7.94 10.70 1.94
CA THR A 344 8.06 11.75 0.89
C THR A 344 8.96 11.30 -0.25
N HIS A 345 10.09 10.64 0.05
CA HIS A 345 11.02 10.16 -0.97
C HIS A 345 10.40 9.06 -1.84
N TYR A 346 9.65 8.16 -1.21
CA TYR A 346 8.94 7.10 -1.93
C TYR A 346 7.92 7.69 -2.91
N ALA A 347 7.01 8.54 -2.43
CA ALA A 347 5.98 9.13 -3.26
C ALA A 347 6.57 9.96 -4.42
N MET A 348 7.63 10.71 -4.14
CA MET A 348 8.35 11.44 -5.18
C MET A 348 9.03 10.51 -6.20
N ALA A 349 9.59 9.36 -5.76
CA ALA A 349 10.22 8.41 -6.67
C ALA A 349 9.20 7.72 -7.58
N VAL A 350 8.05 7.32 -7.03
CA VAL A 350 6.94 6.76 -7.80
C VAL A 350 6.50 7.71 -8.89
N TRP A 351 6.14 8.93 -8.51
CA TRP A 351 5.66 9.93 -9.47
C TRP A 351 6.72 10.26 -10.53
N LYS A 352 7.97 10.55 -10.12
CA LYS A 352 9.05 10.92 -11.06
C LYS A 352 9.53 9.75 -11.93
N LEU A 353 9.42 8.50 -11.48
CA LEU A 353 9.68 7.35 -12.33
C LEU A 353 8.58 7.20 -13.39
N GLY A 354 7.30 7.32 -12.99
CA GLY A 354 6.18 7.29 -13.91
C GLY A 354 6.30 8.36 -15.02
N GLU A 355 6.55 9.61 -14.62
CA GLU A 355 6.79 10.71 -15.60
C GLU A 355 7.98 10.40 -16.53
N ALA A 356 9.08 9.86 -16.01
CA ALA A 356 10.25 9.56 -16.83
C ALA A 356 9.97 8.44 -17.86
N VAL A 357 9.18 7.44 -17.47
CA VAL A 357 8.75 6.36 -18.37
C VAL A 357 7.80 6.88 -19.43
N ASP A 358 6.82 7.72 -19.06
CA ASP A 358 5.88 8.34 -19.98
C ASP A 358 6.59 9.20 -21.02
N GLN A 359 7.49 10.09 -20.58
CA GLN A 359 8.28 10.95 -21.47
C GLN A 359 9.14 10.13 -22.43
N ALA A 360 9.77 9.04 -21.96
CA ALA A 360 10.57 8.18 -22.81
C ALA A 360 9.71 7.46 -23.86
N ARG A 361 8.52 6.96 -23.47
CA ARG A 361 7.57 6.32 -24.38
C ARG A 361 7.13 7.26 -25.51
N HIS A 362 6.74 8.50 -25.16
CA HIS A 362 6.36 9.49 -26.16
C HIS A 362 7.53 9.95 -27.03
N GLY A 363 8.73 10.09 -26.46
CA GLY A 363 9.95 10.43 -27.22
C GLY A 363 10.38 9.35 -28.22
N TYR A 364 10.06 8.07 -27.97
CA TYR A 364 10.25 6.98 -28.92
C TYR A 364 9.23 7.00 -30.06
N ALA A 365 7.95 7.27 -29.73
CA ALA A 365 6.91 7.38 -30.76
C ALA A 365 7.20 8.51 -31.76
N ALA A 366 7.76 9.63 -31.32
CA ALA A 366 8.14 10.75 -32.17
C ALA A 366 9.35 10.49 -33.10
N LYS A 367 10.18 9.48 -32.78
CA LYS A 367 11.37 9.11 -33.61
C LYS A 367 11.08 7.94 -34.56
N GLY A 368 9.94 7.28 -34.42
CA GLY A 368 9.54 6.11 -35.22
C GLY A 368 8.56 6.42 -36.36
N ASN A 369 8.17 7.70 -36.56
CA ASN A 369 7.45 8.25 -37.68
C ASN A 369 8.44 9.10 -38.50
#